data_d114239c696862396b80d521e3d534cc
#
_entry.id   d114239c696862396b80d521e3d534cc
#
_cell.length_a   1.000
_cell.length_b   1.000
_cell.length_c   1.000
_cell.angle_alpha   90.00
_cell.angle_beta   90.00
_cell.angle_gamma   90.00
#
_symmetry.space_group_name_H-M   'P 1'
#
loop_
_entity.id
_entity.type
_entity.pdbx_description
1 polymer ?
#
loop_
_entity_poly.entity_id
_entity_poly.type
_entity_poly.pdbx_seq_one_letter_code
_entity_poly.pdbx_strand_id
1 'polypeptide(L)'
;IKGSRSIISKLFGDDYLPKTENHYSTNVKNAQEAHEAIRPAGDIIHPKNLKSKLDEKEWKLYDLIWKRTVASQMKSAKIINTVVSIKANDCLFEARGKAIEFPGFLSIYNESTDSKKDDDKSLPILNKKDSLSLKSVNGKQHFTKPIGRFTEASLVKELEALGIGRPSTYATIMDKIQLKYINKINGAMVPNFSAYAVVQFLESNFEDLVDLQYTASLEDNLDQISNNKMDYIKVFINGNWIGMTEYPKELVDLF
;
A
#
# COMPACT_ATOMS: atom_id res chain seq x y z
N ILE A 1 11.60 -5.88 19.38
CA ILE A 1 10.68 -7.03 19.54
C ILE A 1 10.31 -7.22 21.01
N LYS A 2 11.26 -7.45 21.93
CA LYS A 2 10.96 -7.72 23.36
C LYS A 2 10.05 -6.67 24.01
N GLY A 3 10.33 -5.37 23.78
CA GLY A 3 9.49 -4.27 24.32
C GLY A 3 8.05 -4.32 23.83
N SER A 4 7.83 -4.57 22.53
CA SER A 4 6.48 -4.69 21.97
C SER A 4 5.72 -5.87 22.57
N ARG A 5 6.37 -7.00 22.74
CA ARG A 5 5.76 -8.21 23.35
C ARG A 5 5.35 -7.97 24.80
N SER A 6 6.20 -7.28 25.60
CA SER A 6 5.86 -6.90 26.96
C SER A 6 4.64 -5.96 27.02
N ILE A 7 4.52 -5.05 26.08
CA ILE A 7 3.35 -4.15 25.96
C ILE A 7 2.09 -4.93 25.61
N ILE A 8 2.18 -5.87 24.66
CA ILE A 8 1.05 -6.72 24.27
C ILE A 8 0.53 -7.51 25.46
N SER A 9 1.41 -8.19 26.20
CA SER A 9 1.01 -8.95 27.40
C SER A 9 0.31 -8.06 28.43
N LYS A 10 0.85 -6.86 28.69
CA LYS A 10 0.27 -5.91 29.68
C LYS A 10 -1.08 -5.31 29.25
N LEU A 11 -1.27 -4.99 27.97
CA LEU A 11 -2.45 -4.26 27.51
C LEU A 11 -3.55 -5.15 26.97
N PHE A 12 -3.20 -6.31 26.39
CA PHE A 12 -4.15 -7.20 25.71
C PHE A 12 -4.17 -8.61 26.30
N GLY A 13 -3.17 -8.98 27.10
CA GLY A 13 -3.03 -10.31 27.66
C GLY A 13 -2.21 -11.25 26.77
N ASP A 14 -1.81 -12.38 27.35
CA ASP A 14 -0.93 -13.35 26.70
C ASP A 14 -1.60 -14.09 25.53
N ASP A 15 -2.92 -14.11 25.49
CA ASP A 15 -3.69 -14.67 24.37
C ASP A 15 -3.41 -13.96 23.04
N TYR A 16 -3.00 -12.70 23.08
CA TYR A 16 -2.65 -11.91 21.91
C TYR A 16 -1.20 -12.10 21.45
N LEU A 17 -0.38 -12.81 22.25
CA LEU A 17 1.02 -13.08 21.90
C LEU A 17 1.14 -14.39 21.10
N PRO A 18 1.80 -14.38 19.93
CA PRO A 18 2.20 -15.61 19.27
C PRO A 18 3.30 -16.34 20.10
N LYS A 19 3.37 -17.66 19.98
CA LYS A 19 4.36 -18.48 20.71
C LYS A 19 5.80 -18.04 20.41
N THR A 20 6.07 -17.70 19.16
CA THR A 20 7.36 -17.20 18.68
C THR A 20 7.26 -15.75 18.27
N GLU A 21 8.38 -15.07 18.17
CA GLU A 21 8.45 -13.71 17.61
C GLU A 21 8.07 -13.72 16.13
N ASN A 22 7.32 -12.70 15.70
CA ASN A 22 7.03 -12.54 14.28
C ASN A 22 8.24 -11.90 13.59
N HIS A 23 8.73 -12.55 12.55
CA HIS A 23 9.76 -12.03 11.67
C HIS A 23 9.18 -11.77 10.29
N TYR A 24 9.56 -10.66 9.68
CA TYR A 24 9.10 -10.25 8.37
C TYR A 24 10.30 -10.16 7.43
N SER A 25 10.17 -10.78 6.27
CA SER A 25 11.12 -10.61 5.17
C SER A 25 10.56 -9.59 4.19
N THR A 26 11.41 -8.76 3.63
CA THR A 26 11.05 -7.86 2.55
C THR A 26 11.01 -8.64 1.23
N ASN A 27 9.87 -8.59 0.55
CA ASN A 27 9.71 -9.15 -0.79
C ASN A 27 9.98 -8.12 -1.91
N VAL A 28 10.29 -6.89 -1.54
CA VAL A 28 10.60 -5.82 -2.50
C VAL A 28 12.00 -6.06 -3.03
N LYS A 29 12.12 -6.25 -4.36
CA LYS A 29 13.39 -6.57 -5.04
C LYS A 29 14.53 -5.62 -4.69
N ASN A 30 14.22 -4.37 -4.37
CA ASN A 30 15.17 -3.28 -4.24
C ASN A 30 15.06 -2.61 -2.86
N ALA A 31 14.75 -3.39 -1.81
CA ALA A 31 14.84 -2.89 -0.45
C ALA A 31 16.28 -2.54 -0.13
N GLN A 32 16.48 -1.31 0.31
CA GLN A 32 17.79 -0.88 0.83
C GLN A 32 18.03 -1.66 2.13
N GLU A 33 18.77 -2.75 2.06
CA GLU A 33 18.99 -3.70 3.16
C GLU A 33 19.67 -3.06 4.39
N ALA A 34 20.31 -1.91 4.22
CA ALA A 34 21.01 -1.19 5.28
C ALA A 34 20.08 -0.46 6.27
N HIS A 35 18.77 -0.40 6.02
CA HIS A 35 17.83 0.34 6.86
C HIS A 35 17.02 -0.58 7.76
N GLU A 36 16.90 -0.19 9.04
CA GLU A 36 15.97 -0.86 9.95
C GLU A 36 14.53 -0.35 9.73
N ALA A 37 13.55 -1.17 10.14
CA ALA A 37 12.14 -0.79 10.08
C ALA A 37 11.84 0.46 10.93
N ILE A 38 10.90 1.30 10.46
CA ILE A 38 10.43 2.46 11.22
C ILE A 38 9.75 1.96 12.49
N ARG A 39 10.24 2.40 13.65
CA ARG A 39 9.76 2.05 14.98
C ARG A 39 9.98 3.20 15.95
N PRO A 40 9.29 3.23 17.11
CA PRO A 40 9.63 4.18 18.17
C PRO A 40 11.09 4.05 18.57
N ALA A 41 11.79 5.18 18.72
CA ALA A 41 13.17 5.23 19.20
C ALA A 41 13.21 5.02 20.73
N GLY A 42 14.25 4.36 21.21
CA GLY A 42 14.42 4.09 22.64
C GLY A 42 13.30 3.22 23.23
N ASP A 43 12.77 3.65 24.37
CA ASP A 43 11.66 2.97 25.03
C ASP A 43 10.35 3.19 24.28
N ILE A 44 9.57 2.11 24.14
CA ILE A 44 8.27 2.16 23.45
C ILE A 44 7.23 2.77 24.39
N ILE A 45 7.14 4.09 24.40
CA ILE A 45 6.22 4.83 25.27
C ILE A 45 4.80 4.79 24.67
N HIS A 46 3.80 4.54 25.51
CA HIS A 46 2.40 4.55 25.05
C HIS A 46 2.00 5.96 24.57
N PRO A 47 1.35 6.11 23.38
CA PRO A 47 1.02 7.42 22.80
C PRO A 47 0.25 8.37 23.73
N LYS A 48 -0.62 7.83 24.60
CA LYS A 48 -1.36 8.63 25.59
C LYS A 48 -0.44 9.46 26.51
N ASN A 49 0.74 8.94 26.81
CA ASN A 49 1.72 9.61 27.68
C ASN A 49 2.54 10.70 26.99
N LEU A 50 2.42 10.79 25.67
CA LEU A 50 3.12 11.79 24.84
C LEU A 50 2.19 12.87 24.31
N LYS A 51 0.87 12.75 24.52
CA LYS A 51 -0.11 13.67 23.95
C LYS A 51 0.09 15.15 24.38
N SER A 52 0.63 15.37 25.57
CA SER A 52 0.94 16.72 26.09
C SER A 52 2.34 17.21 25.71
N LYS A 53 3.18 16.36 25.10
CA LYS A 53 4.58 16.65 24.79
C LYS A 53 4.87 16.84 23.30
N LEU A 54 3.93 16.42 22.45
CA LEU A 54 4.04 16.47 20.99
C LEU A 54 2.92 17.34 20.43
N ASP A 55 3.17 17.95 19.28
CA ASP A 55 2.09 18.59 18.53
C ASP A 55 1.11 17.54 17.95
N GLU A 56 -0.02 18.00 17.41
CA GLU A 56 -1.07 17.09 16.93
C GLU A 56 -0.61 16.18 15.78
N LYS A 57 0.24 16.69 14.87
CA LYS A 57 0.73 15.96 13.72
C LYS A 57 1.78 14.93 14.14
N GLU A 58 2.70 15.35 14.97
CA GLU A 58 3.73 14.47 15.56
C GLU A 58 3.10 13.36 16.38
N TRP A 59 2.09 13.70 17.20
CA TRP A 59 1.39 12.71 18.01
C TRP A 59 0.65 11.68 17.13
N LYS A 60 -0.06 12.11 16.08
CA LYS A 60 -0.75 11.20 15.15
C LYS A 60 0.24 10.28 14.43
N LEU A 61 1.37 10.81 13.99
CA LEU A 61 2.41 10.01 13.36
C LEU A 61 3.01 8.99 14.34
N TYR A 62 3.34 9.43 15.55
CA TYR A 62 3.86 8.54 16.58
C TYR A 62 2.84 7.44 16.95
N ASP A 63 1.57 7.77 17.11
CA ASP A 63 0.49 6.82 17.41
C ASP A 63 0.39 5.76 16.31
N LEU A 64 0.47 6.17 15.04
CA LEU A 64 0.47 5.25 13.91
C LEU A 64 1.67 4.30 13.94
N ILE A 65 2.88 4.84 14.12
CA ILE A 65 4.13 4.06 14.18
C ILE A 65 4.07 3.09 15.37
N TRP A 66 3.63 3.55 16.53
CA TRP A 66 3.50 2.74 17.73
C TRP A 66 2.50 1.59 17.53
N LYS A 67 1.31 1.89 17.02
CA LYS A 67 0.28 0.89 16.72
C LYS A 67 0.80 -0.17 15.75
N ARG A 68 1.44 0.25 14.66
CA ARG A 68 1.98 -0.67 13.67
C ARG A 68 3.10 -1.53 14.25
N THR A 69 3.98 -0.95 15.05
CA THR A 69 5.07 -1.67 15.72
C THR A 69 4.53 -2.73 16.69
N VAL A 70 3.56 -2.38 17.52
CA VAL A 70 2.95 -3.32 18.47
C VAL A 70 2.14 -4.38 17.72
N ALA A 71 1.29 -3.98 16.77
CA ALA A 71 0.49 -4.90 15.95
C ALA A 71 1.34 -5.94 15.21
N SER A 72 2.54 -5.57 14.75
CA SER A 72 3.44 -6.48 14.05
C SER A 72 3.82 -7.71 14.91
N GLN A 73 3.83 -7.58 16.22
CA GLN A 73 4.18 -8.65 17.15
C GLN A 73 2.97 -9.34 17.79
N MET A 74 1.74 -8.99 17.36
CA MET A 74 0.50 -9.63 17.82
C MET A 74 0.15 -10.87 17.00
N LYS A 75 -0.70 -11.73 17.56
CA LYS A 75 -1.33 -12.83 16.81
C LYS A 75 -2.18 -12.28 15.67
N SER A 76 -2.27 -13.03 14.59
CA SER A 76 -3.16 -12.74 13.47
C SER A 76 -4.62 -12.77 13.92
N ALA A 77 -5.44 -11.92 13.29
CA ALA A 77 -6.88 -11.99 13.46
C ALA A 77 -7.43 -13.28 12.85
N LYS A 78 -8.45 -13.86 13.49
CA LYS A 78 -9.22 -14.96 12.92
C LYS A 78 -10.57 -14.45 12.47
N ILE A 79 -10.83 -14.59 11.19
CA ILE A 79 -12.03 -14.08 10.54
C ILE A 79 -12.77 -15.26 9.93
N ILE A 80 -14.06 -15.37 10.23
CA ILE A 80 -14.97 -16.34 9.63
C ILE A 80 -15.71 -15.62 8.49
N ASN A 81 -15.50 -16.08 7.26
CA ASN A 81 -16.27 -15.63 6.12
C ASN A 81 -17.39 -16.64 5.89
N THR A 82 -18.63 -16.20 6.01
CA THR A 82 -19.83 -17.02 5.82
C THR A 82 -20.47 -16.69 4.49
N VAL A 83 -20.70 -17.69 3.66
CA VAL A 83 -21.48 -17.58 2.43
C VAL A 83 -22.72 -18.43 2.60
N VAL A 84 -23.89 -17.80 2.50
CA VAL A 84 -25.19 -18.47 2.61
C VAL A 84 -25.84 -18.48 1.24
N SER A 85 -26.09 -19.68 0.71
CA SER A 85 -26.82 -19.88 -0.54
C SER A 85 -28.25 -20.24 -0.21
N ILE A 86 -29.21 -19.44 -0.67
CA ILE A 86 -30.63 -19.59 -0.39
C ILE A 86 -31.35 -19.92 -1.69
N LYS A 87 -31.95 -21.11 -1.75
CA LYS A 87 -32.75 -21.52 -2.91
C LYS A 87 -34.23 -21.16 -2.68
N ALA A 88 -34.80 -20.43 -3.63
CA ALA A 88 -36.22 -20.11 -3.64
C ALA A 88 -36.77 -20.41 -5.04
N ASN A 89 -37.48 -21.54 -5.18
CA ASN A 89 -37.88 -22.09 -6.46
C ASN A 89 -36.69 -22.27 -7.43
N ASP A 90 -36.71 -21.59 -8.57
CA ASP A 90 -35.63 -21.63 -9.58
C ASP A 90 -34.57 -20.52 -9.38
N CYS A 91 -34.75 -19.69 -8.36
CA CYS A 91 -33.82 -18.60 -8.05
C CYS A 91 -32.84 -19.03 -6.96
N LEU A 92 -31.58 -18.63 -7.14
CA LEU A 92 -30.52 -18.76 -6.13
C LEU A 92 -30.10 -17.38 -5.65
N PHE A 93 -30.25 -17.15 -4.35
CA PHE A 93 -29.77 -15.93 -3.69
C PHE A 93 -28.51 -16.26 -2.91
N GLU A 94 -27.60 -15.31 -2.82
CA GLU A 94 -26.38 -15.44 -2.04
C GLU A 94 -26.27 -14.26 -1.06
N ALA A 95 -25.97 -14.58 0.19
CA ALA A 95 -25.62 -13.59 1.21
C ALA A 95 -24.22 -13.89 1.73
N ARG A 96 -23.40 -12.87 1.83
CA ARG A 96 -22.04 -12.94 2.39
C ARG A 96 -21.97 -12.16 3.66
N GLY A 97 -21.29 -12.71 4.66
CA GLY A 97 -21.04 -12.07 5.93
C GLY A 97 -19.67 -12.40 6.47
N LYS A 98 -19.19 -11.54 7.35
CA LYS A 98 -17.89 -11.64 7.98
C LYS A 98 -18.06 -11.51 9.48
N ALA A 99 -17.50 -12.43 10.23
CA ALA A 99 -17.46 -12.38 11.69
C ALA A 99 -16.00 -12.46 12.16
N ILE A 100 -15.65 -11.66 13.16
CA ILE A 100 -14.34 -11.71 13.79
C ILE A 100 -14.44 -12.68 14.96
N GLU A 101 -13.84 -13.85 14.84
CA GLU A 101 -13.74 -14.83 15.92
C GLU A 101 -12.72 -14.40 16.97
N PHE A 102 -11.56 -13.93 16.50
CA PHE A 102 -10.51 -13.40 17.34
C PHE A 102 -9.91 -12.17 16.68
N PRO A 103 -9.93 -11.01 17.33
CA PRO A 103 -9.52 -9.76 16.69
C PRO A 103 -8.01 -9.66 16.48
N GLY A 104 -7.17 -10.31 17.31
CA GLY A 104 -5.72 -10.25 17.18
C GLY A 104 -5.20 -8.83 17.01
N PHE A 105 -4.32 -8.60 16.03
CA PHE A 105 -3.74 -7.29 15.75
C PHE A 105 -4.78 -6.21 15.34
N LEU A 106 -5.97 -6.60 14.87
CA LEU A 106 -7.04 -5.66 14.54
C LEU A 106 -7.57 -4.89 15.76
N SER A 107 -7.29 -5.37 16.98
CA SER A 107 -7.63 -4.66 18.22
C SER A 107 -6.91 -3.33 18.36
N ILE A 108 -5.80 -3.14 17.67
CA ILE A 108 -4.97 -1.94 17.80
C ILE A 108 -4.72 -1.24 16.45
N TYR A 109 -4.64 -2.01 15.37
CA TYR A 109 -4.31 -1.50 14.05
C TYR A 109 -5.27 -2.01 12.99
N ASN A 110 -5.92 -1.07 12.31
CA ASN A 110 -6.77 -1.35 11.16
C ASN A 110 -6.23 -0.56 9.98
N GLU A 111 -5.89 -1.25 8.90
CA GLU A 111 -5.39 -0.59 7.70
C GLU A 111 -6.56 0.09 6.98
N SER A 112 -6.44 1.39 6.74
CA SER A 112 -7.41 2.10 5.93
C SER A 112 -7.27 1.66 4.47
N THR A 113 -8.32 1.10 3.90
CA THR A 113 -8.39 0.78 2.48
C THR A 113 -9.28 1.78 1.77
N ASP A 114 -8.88 2.21 0.56
CA ASP A 114 -9.63 3.17 -0.27
C ASP A 114 -11.00 2.64 -0.72
N SER A 115 -11.21 1.33 -0.63
CA SER A 115 -12.47 0.68 -0.95
C SER A 115 -13.22 0.28 0.33
N LYS A 116 -14.35 0.93 0.60
CA LYS A 116 -15.35 0.40 1.53
C LYS A 116 -15.92 -0.87 0.91
N LYS A 117 -15.48 -2.04 1.37
CA LYS A 117 -16.13 -3.29 1.02
C LYS A 117 -17.42 -3.41 1.82
N ASP A 118 -18.54 -3.57 1.13
CA ASP A 118 -19.87 -3.85 1.71
C ASP A 118 -19.92 -5.20 2.48
N ASP A 119 -18.81 -5.93 2.54
CA ASP A 119 -18.70 -7.28 3.08
C ASP A 119 -18.64 -7.37 4.62
N ASP A 120 -18.70 -6.25 5.34
CA ASP A 120 -18.62 -6.24 6.81
C ASP A 120 -19.98 -6.49 7.51
N LYS A 121 -20.97 -7.04 6.79
CA LYS A 121 -22.27 -7.41 7.40
C LYS A 121 -22.14 -8.69 8.19
N SER A 122 -22.47 -8.63 9.47
CA SER A 122 -22.63 -9.84 10.28
C SER A 122 -23.92 -10.55 9.87
N LEU A 123 -23.80 -11.81 9.50
CA LEU A 123 -24.97 -12.68 9.26
C LEU A 123 -25.37 -13.38 10.56
N PRO A 124 -26.67 -13.66 10.75
CA PRO A 124 -27.12 -14.51 11.85
C PRO A 124 -26.54 -15.92 11.70
N ILE A 125 -26.53 -16.66 12.82
CA ILE A 125 -26.14 -18.07 12.79
C ILE A 125 -27.24 -18.84 12.05
N LEU A 126 -26.88 -19.47 10.93
CA LEU A 126 -27.77 -20.26 10.10
C LEU A 126 -27.19 -21.67 9.94
N ASN A 127 -28.08 -22.66 9.99
CA ASN A 127 -27.72 -24.05 9.74
C ASN A 127 -28.14 -24.47 8.34
N LYS A 128 -27.48 -25.52 7.83
CA LYS A 128 -27.84 -26.09 6.55
C LYS A 128 -29.27 -26.65 6.59
N LYS A 129 -30.11 -26.28 5.63
CA LYS A 129 -31.53 -26.62 5.50
C LYS A 129 -32.46 -25.83 6.44
N ASP A 130 -32.02 -24.77 7.08
CA ASP A 130 -32.95 -23.89 7.78
C ASP A 130 -33.96 -23.31 6.77
N SER A 131 -35.23 -23.26 7.20
CA SER A 131 -36.30 -22.65 6.40
C SER A 131 -36.37 -21.17 6.71
N LEU A 132 -36.29 -20.33 5.68
CA LEU A 132 -36.33 -18.87 5.81
C LEU A 132 -37.65 -18.33 5.28
N SER A 133 -38.27 -17.40 6.00
CA SER A 133 -39.47 -16.71 5.53
C SER A 133 -39.08 -15.44 4.77
N LEU A 134 -39.55 -15.31 3.53
CA LEU A 134 -39.35 -14.13 2.71
C LEU A 134 -40.21 -12.97 3.25
N LYS A 135 -39.59 -11.84 3.61
CA LYS A 135 -40.29 -10.63 4.06
C LYS A 135 -40.53 -9.65 2.90
N SER A 136 -39.54 -9.42 2.07
CA SER A 136 -39.63 -8.53 0.92
C SER A 136 -38.54 -8.83 -0.09
N VAL A 137 -38.82 -8.53 -1.35
CA VAL A 137 -37.83 -8.52 -2.45
C VAL A 137 -37.80 -7.13 -3.05
N ASN A 138 -36.63 -6.51 -3.05
CA ASN A 138 -36.43 -5.20 -3.63
C ASN A 138 -35.40 -5.28 -4.76
N GLY A 139 -35.83 -5.06 -5.99
CA GLY A 139 -34.95 -4.96 -7.14
C GLY A 139 -34.18 -3.64 -7.08
N LYS A 140 -32.84 -3.72 -7.10
CA LYS A 140 -31.97 -2.54 -7.16
C LYS A 140 -31.03 -2.66 -8.35
N GLN A 141 -31.12 -1.71 -9.25
CA GLN A 141 -30.23 -1.64 -10.39
C GLN A 141 -28.86 -1.14 -9.95
N HIS A 142 -27.81 -1.83 -10.39
CA HIS A 142 -26.43 -1.45 -10.18
C HIS A 142 -25.72 -1.35 -11.52
N PHE A 143 -24.81 -0.40 -11.62
CA PHE A 143 -23.93 -0.24 -12.77
C PHE A 143 -22.49 -0.50 -12.35
N THR A 144 -21.70 -1.04 -13.27
CA THR A 144 -20.25 -1.12 -13.08
C THR A 144 -19.67 0.28 -12.95
N LYS A 145 -18.77 0.43 -12.02
CA LYS A 145 -18.05 1.69 -11.82
C LYS A 145 -16.66 1.58 -12.46
N PRO A 146 -16.14 2.68 -13.03
CA PRO A 146 -14.75 2.70 -13.46
C PRO A 146 -13.82 2.46 -12.28
N ILE A 147 -12.58 2.08 -12.58
CA ILE A 147 -11.51 1.97 -11.58
C ILE A 147 -11.38 3.33 -10.87
N GLY A 148 -11.27 3.30 -9.55
CA GLY A 148 -11.07 4.50 -8.75
C GLY A 148 -9.76 5.21 -9.12
N ARG A 149 -9.73 6.53 -9.00
CA ARG A 149 -8.47 7.28 -9.15
C ARG A 149 -7.55 6.97 -7.99
N PHE A 150 -6.25 7.11 -8.23
CA PHE A 150 -5.25 6.96 -7.20
C PHE A 150 -5.41 8.01 -6.09
N THR A 151 -5.17 7.58 -4.87
CA THR A 151 -4.76 8.43 -3.75
C THR A 151 -3.23 8.44 -3.69
N GLU A 152 -2.62 9.31 -2.88
CA GLU A 152 -1.16 9.28 -2.68
C GLU A 152 -0.68 7.90 -2.23
N ALA A 153 -1.38 7.29 -1.28
CA ALA A 153 -1.02 5.98 -0.75
C ALA A 153 -1.12 4.86 -1.81
N SER A 154 -2.22 4.84 -2.59
CA SER A 154 -2.41 3.82 -3.62
C SER A 154 -1.47 4.02 -4.81
N LEU A 155 -1.09 5.28 -5.14
CA LEU A 155 -0.10 5.54 -6.17
C LEU A 155 1.31 5.09 -5.75
N VAL A 156 1.72 5.39 -4.51
CA VAL A 156 3.01 4.89 -3.98
C VAL A 156 3.06 3.37 -4.01
N LYS A 157 1.96 2.71 -3.62
CA LYS A 157 1.86 1.24 -3.68
C LYS A 157 2.00 0.70 -5.11
N GLU A 158 1.42 1.39 -6.08
CA GLU A 158 1.52 1.00 -7.49
C GLU A 158 2.94 1.22 -8.03
N LEU A 159 3.57 2.35 -7.73
CA LEU A 159 4.96 2.62 -8.08
C LEU A 159 5.90 1.57 -7.50
N GLU A 160 5.70 1.19 -6.23
CA GLU A 160 6.45 0.11 -5.58
C GLU A 160 6.26 -1.23 -6.31
N ALA A 161 5.03 -1.58 -6.66
CA ALA A 161 4.72 -2.81 -7.38
C ALA A 161 5.36 -2.86 -8.78
N LEU A 162 5.46 -1.71 -9.45
CA LEU A 162 6.09 -1.55 -10.76
C LEU A 162 7.63 -1.45 -10.67
N GLY A 163 8.21 -1.28 -9.49
CA GLY A 163 9.66 -1.08 -9.29
C GLY A 163 10.14 0.32 -9.65
N ILE A 164 9.22 1.29 -9.69
CA ILE A 164 9.51 2.69 -10.04
C ILE A 164 9.69 3.51 -8.75
N GLY A 165 10.81 4.19 -8.64
CA GLY A 165 11.19 4.95 -7.44
C GLY A 165 11.65 4.07 -6.28
N ARG A 166 11.99 4.72 -5.18
CA ARG A 166 12.49 4.09 -3.95
C ARG A 166 11.84 4.76 -2.74
N PRO A 167 11.88 4.16 -1.55
CA PRO A 167 11.32 4.78 -0.33
C PRO A 167 11.81 6.21 -0.12
N SER A 168 13.07 6.51 -0.42
CA SER A 168 13.66 7.84 -0.30
C SER A 168 13.16 8.85 -1.34
N THR A 169 12.59 8.43 -2.46
CA THR A 169 12.18 9.31 -3.57
C THR A 169 10.67 9.47 -3.71
N TYR A 170 9.83 8.59 -3.13
CA TYR A 170 8.37 8.67 -3.28
C TYR A 170 7.79 10.02 -2.86
N ALA A 171 8.23 10.58 -1.72
CA ALA A 171 7.74 11.88 -1.28
C ALA A 171 8.04 12.97 -2.32
N THR A 172 9.27 13.03 -2.83
CA THR A 172 9.69 14.00 -3.86
C THR A 172 8.93 13.83 -5.17
N ILE A 173 8.65 12.59 -5.58
CA ILE A 173 7.83 12.30 -6.77
C ILE A 173 6.43 12.86 -6.55
N MET A 174 5.80 12.55 -5.40
CA MET A 174 4.45 13.04 -5.08
C MET A 174 4.38 14.58 -5.11
N ASP A 175 5.34 15.24 -4.48
CA ASP A 175 5.38 16.71 -4.44
C ASP A 175 5.53 17.30 -5.85
N LYS A 176 6.43 16.75 -6.68
CA LYS A 176 6.66 17.26 -8.04
C LYS A 176 5.43 17.11 -8.93
N ILE A 177 4.76 15.95 -8.91
CA ILE A 177 3.58 15.73 -9.75
C ILE A 177 2.39 16.58 -9.28
N GLN A 178 2.20 16.74 -7.97
CA GLN A 178 1.13 17.57 -7.42
C GLN A 178 1.33 19.07 -7.72
N LEU A 179 2.56 19.53 -7.73
CA LEU A 179 2.86 20.93 -7.97
C LEU A 179 2.44 21.40 -9.37
N LYS A 180 2.56 20.54 -10.39
CA LYS A 180 2.40 20.92 -11.79
C LYS A 180 1.29 20.19 -12.55
N TYR A 181 1.01 18.95 -12.20
CA TYR A 181 0.27 18.04 -13.07
C TYR A 181 -1.02 17.49 -12.46
N ILE A 182 -1.17 17.55 -11.14
CA ILE A 182 -2.27 16.89 -10.45
C ILE A 182 -2.98 17.85 -9.49
N ASN A 183 -4.31 17.82 -9.55
CA ASN A 183 -5.17 18.43 -8.54
C ASN A 183 -5.66 17.36 -7.56
N LYS A 184 -5.66 17.65 -6.26
CA LYS A 184 -6.18 16.76 -5.24
C LYS A 184 -7.63 17.10 -4.95
N ILE A 185 -8.56 16.24 -5.34
CA ILE A 185 -10.00 16.42 -5.15
C ILE A 185 -10.54 15.27 -4.29
N ASN A 186 -11.03 15.60 -3.09
CA ASN A 186 -11.54 14.61 -2.13
C ASN A 186 -10.56 13.44 -1.84
N GLY A 187 -9.26 13.75 -1.80
CA GLY A 187 -8.20 12.76 -1.59
C GLY A 187 -7.76 12.03 -2.85
N ALA A 188 -8.52 12.12 -3.94
CA ALA A 188 -8.16 11.51 -5.21
C ALA A 188 -7.25 12.42 -6.04
N MET A 189 -6.30 11.82 -6.74
CA MET A 189 -5.35 12.50 -7.62
C MET A 189 -5.98 12.63 -9.03
N VAL A 190 -6.25 13.85 -9.44
CA VAL A 190 -6.91 14.16 -10.72
C VAL A 190 -5.93 14.90 -11.62
N PRO A 191 -5.50 14.32 -12.76
CA PRO A 191 -4.64 15.01 -13.71
C PRO A 191 -5.28 16.29 -14.21
N ASN A 192 -4.49 17.36 -14.33
CA ASN A 192 -4.91 18.61 -14.94
C ASN A 192 -4.60 18.62 -16.44
N PHE A 193 -4.99 19.69 -17.15
CA PHE A 193 -4.77 19.81 -18.59
C PHE A 193 -3.29 19.70 -18.98
N SER A 194 -2.38 20.30 -18.20
CA SER A 194 -0.96 20.24 -18.47
C SER A 194 -0.41 18.80 -18.41
N ALA A 195 -0.94 17.97 -17.51
CA ALA A 195 -0.57 16.57 -17.44
C ALA A 195 -0.90 15.82 -18.72
N TYR A 196 -2.13 16.01 -19.24
CA TYR A 196 -2.54 15.37 -20.50
C TYR A 196 -1.70 15.85 -21.68
N ALA A 197 -1.45 17.16 -21.79
CA ALA A 197 -0.66 17.71 -22.88
C ALA A 197 0.79 17.18 -22.88
N VAL A 198 1.43 17.12 -21.69
CA VAL A 198 2.80 16.62 -21.57
C VAL A 198 2.86 15.12 -21.86
N VAL A 199 1.96 14.32 -21.29
CA VAL A 199 1.93 12.87 -21.53
C VAL A 199 1.71 12.59 -23.01
N GLN A 200 0.72 13.22 -23.65
CA GLN A 200 0.46 13.02 -25.07
C GLN A 200 1.66 13.43 -25.95
N PHE A 201 2.33 14.53 -25.61
CA PHE A 201 3.53 14.96 -26.33
C PHE A 201 4.67 13.93 -26.20
N LEU A 202 4.89 13.43 -24.98
CA LEU A 202 5.95 12.45 -24.72
C LEU A 202 5.64 11.10 -25.39
N GLU A 203 4.42 10.59 -25.28
CA GLU A 203 4.00 9.35 -25.95
C GLU A 203 4.15 9.43 -27.48
N SER A 204 3.92 10.60 -28.06
CA SER A 204 4.03 10.78 -29.52
C SER A 204 5.46 10.94 -30.04
N ASN A 205 6.41 11.40 -29.21
CA ASN A 205 7.75 11.75 -29.66
C ASN A 205 8.87 10.99 -28.93
N PHE A 206 8.58 10.44 -27.74
CA PHE A 206 9.56 9.82 -26.85
C PHE A 206 8.94 8.61 -26.13
N GLU A 207 8.36 7.68 -26.90
CA GLU A 207 7.60 6.53 -26.39
C GLU A 207 8.41 5.74 -25.34
N ASP A 208 9.70 5.49 -25.62
CA ASP A 208 10.57 4.74 -24.71
C ASP A 208 10.74 5.42 -23.34
N LEU A 209 10.71 6.77 -23.27
CA LEU A 209 10.88 7.49 -22.01
C LEU A 209 9.66 7.45 -21.11
N VAL A 210 8.48 7.19 -21.66
CA VAL A 210 7.22 7.07 -20.90
C VAL A 210 6.86 5.62 -20.60
N ASP A 211 7.63 4.66 -21.11
CA ASP A 211 7.46 3.26 -20.76
C ASP A 211 7.78 3.02 -19.27
N LEU A 212 6.83 2.47 -18.56
CA LEU A 212 6.99 2.15 -17.14
C LEU A 212 8.10 1.11 -16.92
N GLN A 213 8.25 0.17 -17.84
CA GLN A 213 9.29 -0.85 -17.77
C GLN A 213 10.69 -0.27 -17.98
N TYR A 214 10.82 0.77 -18.81
CA TYR A 214 12.08 1.48 -18.98
C TYR A 214 12.56 2.08 -17.67
N THR A 215 11.69 2.84 -16.99
CA THR A 215 12.03 3.46 -15.70
C THR A 215 12.37 2.39 -14.64
N ALA A 216 11.59 1.32 -14.55
CA ALA A 216 11.85 0.22 -13.62
C ALA A 216 13.19 -0.46 -13.90
N SER A 217 13.53 -0.68 -15.17
CA SER A 217 14.80 -1.30 -15.56
C SER A 217 16.00 -0.38 -15.29
N LEU A 218 15.83 0.92 -15.46
CA LEU A 218 16.86 1.91 -15.12
C LEU A 218 17.16 1.89 -13.62
N GLU A 219 16.14 1.90 -12.79
CA GLU A 219 16.27 1.81 -11.33
C GLU A 219 16.98 0.50 -10.91
N ASP A 220 16.62 -0.63 -11.54
CA ASP A 220 17.24 -1.94 -11.27
C ASP A 220 18.73 -1.94 -11.67
N ASN A 221 19.08 -1.35 -12.80
CA ASN A 221 20.46 -1.20 -13.24
C ASN A 221 21.29 -0.34 -12.28
N LEU A 222 20.72 0.76 -11.77
CA LEU A 222 21.37 1.61 -10.76
C LEU A 222 21.62 0.83 -9.46
N ASP A 223 20.67 0.01 -9.01
CA ASP A 223 20.85 -0.86 -7.86
C ASP A 223 21.94 -1.92 -8.10
N GLN A 224 22.02 -2.49 -9.31
CA GLN A 224 23.07 -3.45 -9.64
C GLN A 224 24.46 -2.80 -9.63
N ILE A 225 24.58 -1.55 -10.11
CA ILE A 225 25.82 -0.78 -10.04
C ILE A 225 26.18 -0.51 -8.56
N SER A 226 25.24 -0.05 -7.77
CA SER A 226 25.43 0.22 -6.32
C SER A 226 25.90 -1.03 -5.56
N ASN A 227 25.45 -2.21 -5.97
CA ASN A 227 25.82 -3.49 -5.36
C ASN A 227 27.08 -4.12 -6.00
N ASN A 228 27.82 -3.40 -6.84
CA ASN A 228 28.99 -3.89 -7.60
C ASN A 228 28.70 -5.14 -8.46
N LYS A 229 27.46 -5.32 -8.89
CA LYS A 229 27.07 -6.43 -9.80
C LYS A 229 27.14 -6.05 -11.26
N MET A 230 27.19 -4.75 -11.56
CA MET A 230 27.26 -4.21 -12.91
C MET A 230 28.23 -3.04 -12.97
N ASP A 231 29.00 -2.96 -14.07
CA ASP A 231 29.90 -1.84 -14.32
C ASP A 231 29.09 -0.64 -14.83
N TYR A 232 29.23 0.52 -14.18
CA TYR A 232 28.53 1.75 -14.56
C TYR A 232 28.89 2.20 -15.99
N ILE A 233 30.13 1.97 -16.47
CA ILE A 233 30.57 2.32 -17.82
C ILE A 233 29.73 1.57 -18.85
N LYS A 234 29.43 0.28 -18.62
CA LYS A 234 28.61 -0.51 -19.56
C LYS A 234 27.17 0.00 -19.63
N VAL A 235 26.64 0.53 -18.54
CA VAL A 235 25.28 1.05 -18.48
C VAL A 235 25.18 2.43 -19.11
N PHE A 236 26.14 3.32 -18.81
CA PHE A 236 26.07 4.72 -19.23
C PHE A 236 26.74 5.02 -20.58
N ILE A 237 27.76 4.27 -20.96
CA ILE A 237 28.58 4.55 -22.17
C ILE A 237 28.29 3.59 -23.34
N ASN A 238 27.93 2.33 -23.07
CA ASN A 238 27.71 1.33 -24.13
C ASN A 238 26.25 1.22 -24.60
N GLY A 239 25.47 2.26 -24.47
CA GLY A 239 24.23 2.39 -25.23
C GLY A 239 22.99 1.70 -24.68
N ASN A 240 22.99 1.27 -23.42
CA ASN A 240 21.73 0.91 -22.74
C ASN A 240 21.00 2.11 -22.14
N TRP A 241 21.56 3.29 -22.23
CA TRP A 241 20.83 4.54 -22.04
C TRP A 241 20.23 4.91 -23.39
N ILE A 242 19.02 4.50 -23.56
CA ILE A 242 18.20 4.73 -24.73
C ILE A 242 18.18 6.23 -25.04
N GLY A 243 18.49 6.57 -26.26
CA GLY A 243 18.43 7.92 -26.78
C GLY A 243 19.75 8.72 -26.76
N MET A 244 20.80 8.27 -26.09
CA MET A 244 22.08 9.00 -26.15
C MET A 244 23.06 8.51 -27.23
N THR A 245 22.78 7.42 -27.90
CA THR A 245 23.59 6.95 -29.03
C THR A 245 23.40 7.79 -30.32
N GLU A 246 22.37 8.63 -30.36
CA GLU A 246 22.06 9.53 -31.47
C GLU A 246 22.27 11.02 -31.17
N TYR A 247 22.67 11.36 -29.93
CA TYR A 247 23.07 12.74 -29.67
C TYR A 247 24.44 13.04 -30.29
N PRO A 248 24.59 14.17 -30.96
CA PRO A 248 25.87 14.62 -31.48
C PRO A 248 26.91 14.62 -30.35
N LYS A 249 28.12 14.12 -30.63
CA LYS A 249 29.25 14.09 -29.68
C LYS A 249 29.47 15.43 -28.96
N GLU A 250 29.11 16.51 -29.62
CA GLU A 250 29.22 17.89 -29.15
C GLU A 250 28.34 18.19 -27.92
N LEU A 251 27.29 17.38 -27.64
CA LEU A 251 26.45 17.52 -26.42
C LEU A 251 26.94 16.65 -25.26
N VAL A 252 27.75 15.61 -25.56
CA VAL A 252 28.32 14.73 -24.53
C VAL A 252 29.53 15.39 -23.84
N ASP A 253 30.22 16.28 -24.54
CA ASP A 253 31.38 17.01 -24.01
C ASP A 253 31.01 18.24 -23.18
N LEU A 254 29.69 18.51 -22.94
CA LEU A 254 29.18 19.61 -22.15
C LEU A 254 28.79 19.21 -20.71
N PHE A 255 28.92 17.95 -20.33
CA PHE A 255 28.69 17.38 -19.00
C PHE A 255 29.89 16.58 -18.50
#